data_84d97b052ee4e14ee0ecd710fb9024d5
#
_entry.id   84d97b052ee4e14ee0ecd710fb9024d5
#
_cell.length_a   1.000
_cell.length_b   1.000
_cell.length_c   1.000
_cell.angle_alpha   90.00
_cell.angle_beta   90.00
_cell.angle_gamma   90.00
#
_symmetry.space_group_name_H-M   'P 1'
#
loop_
_entity.id
_entity.type
_entity.pdbx_description
1 polymer ?
#
loop_
_entity_poly.entity_id
_entity_poly.type
_entity_poly.pdbx_seq_one_letter_code
_entity_poly.pdbx_strand_id
1 'polypeptide(L)'
;MKKMLAVMLAAATTMSVGVTAFANDEIGNGTAVVSSYADLLLDSGDPGSSSSDAEDNSSSSNSSSEDESVSLENATDVKIGADEDGVVLGDDVLEPGKEYKFPVSLTVDGKDTKITEELMDGYKFNYSKISSKGMSRFEIEEYKGQYYLYVEARDTVVTKPVDVKYNVKLVRKSNNLSVFTQEVKFQYGYEEANGDYISGLDKGDVVEIDNDRPVITDTQFDKIAKINDYKNVTLSGSGWEFTVNVTDESTKNMVHNNAGIKEVLAKYPDQDFKFFSFPGKPSFAATGRMALDVDDIVDDFEKMYTYRYANGTIYRINATFDSEENTLNFRTNKLDNFFVTNKFIEDGTVVSKDDVTDSDDTTSTPDENKGNPSTGASDMINAAVAAAFAGLAGVGALAAKKRSK
;
A
#
# COMPACT_ATOMS: atom_id res chain seq x y z
N MET A 1 40.91 8.05 -21.82
CA MET A 1 40.68 9.15 -20.85
C MET A 1 39.84 10.22 -21.49
N LYS A 2 38.52 10.18 -21.34
CA LYS A 2 37.61 11.31 -21.68
C LYS A 2 36.64 11.43 -20.50
N LYS A 3 36.79 12.52 -19.76
CA LYS A 3 35.95 12.85 -18.61
C LYS A 3 34.57 13.23 -19.14
N MET A 4 33.52 12.50 -18.74
CA MET A 4 32.14 12.95 -18.89
C MET A 4 31.73 13.72 -17.66
N LEU A 5 31.30 14.93 -17.87
CA LEU A 5 30.77 15.88 -16.91
C LEU A 5 29.29 15.56 -16.73
N ALA A 6 28.90 15.04 -15.57
CA ALA A 6 27.50 14.86 -15.22
C ALA A 6 26.93 16.23 -14.78
N VAL A 7 25.98 16.75 -15.53
CA VAL A 7 25.17 17.90 -15.12
C VAL A 7 23.94 17.36 -14.38
N MET A 8 23.90 17.55 -13.07
CA MET A 8 22.70 17.34 -12.27
C MET A 8 21.75 18.52 -12.50
N LEU A 9 20.61 18.27 -13.14
CA LEU A 9 19.51 19.21 -13.22
C LEU A 9 18.51 18.83 -12.13
N ALA A 10 18.52 19.55 -11.01
CA ALA A 10 17.50 19.45 -9.99
C ALA A 10 16.26 20.22 -10.48
N ALA A 11 15.24 19.52 -10.91
CA ALA A 11 13.92 20.09 -11.17
C ALA A 11 13.13 20.11 -9.87
N ALA A 12 13.00 21.28 -9.26
CA ALA A 12 12.04 21.51 -8.19
C ALA A 12 10.65 21.65 -8.83
N THR A 13 9.84 20.65 -8.73
CA THR A 13 8.42 20.70 -9.08
C THR A 13 7.65 21.31 -7.91
N THR A 14 7.29 22.59 -8.04
CA THR A 14 6.26 23.20 -7.19
C THR A 14 4.91 22.68 -7.63
N MET A 15 4.29 21.84 -6.80
CA MET A 15 2.89 21.47 -6.98
C MET A 15 2.01 22.69 -6.69
N SER A 16 1.43 23.27 -7.72
CA SER A 16 0.33 24.19 -7.60
C SER A 16 -0.96 23.37 -7.46
N VAL A 17 -1.54 23.41 -6.27
CA VAL A 17 -2.89 22.88 -6.03
C VAL A 17 -3.88 23.77 -6.79
N GLY A 18 -4.35 23.27 -7.91
CA GLY A 18 -5.45 23.87 -8.66
C GLY A 18 -6.79 23.50 -8.03
N VAL A 19 -7.35 24.43 -7.25
CA VAL A 19 -8.74 24.33 -6.81
C VAL A 19 -9.65 24.63 -8.00
N THR A 20 -10.26 23.62 -8.59
CA THR A 20 -11.37 23.80 -9.55
C THR A 20 -12.65 24.02 -8.76
N ALA A 21 -13.07 25.30 -8.67
CA ALA A 21 -14.38 25.66 -8.17
C ALA A 21 -15.43 25.31 -9.23
N PHE A 22 -16.29 24.36 -8.93
CA PHE A 22 -17.55 24.18 -9.67
C PHE A 22 -18.54 25.22 -9.17
N ALA A 23 -18.84 26.19 -10.02
CA ALA A 23 -19.95 27.11 -9.80
C ALA A 23 -21.23 26.34 -10.07
N ASN A 24 -22.08 26.19 -9.04
CA ASN A 24 -23.49 25.89 -9.21
C ASN A 24 -24.26 27.11 -8.69
N ASP A 25 -24.96 27.77 -9.59
CA ASP A 25 -25.93 28.82 -9.27
C ASP A 25 -27.10 28.21 -8.50
N GLU A 26 -27.36 28.67 -7.31
CA GLU A 26 -28.59 29.32 -6.81
C GLU A 26 -28.64 29.39 -5.28
N ILE A 27 -28.60 30.67 -4.83
CA ILE A 27 -29.27 31.28 -3.69
C ILE A 27 -29.24 30.59 -2.31
N GLY A 28 -28.50 31.20 -1.37
CA GLY A 28 -28.71 30.99 0.06
C GLY A 28 -27.55 31.44 0.92
N ASN A 29 -27.64 32.60 1.54
CA ASN A 29 -26.73 33.20 2.53
C ASN A 29 -26.18 32.19 3.54
N GLY A 30 -24.85 32.05 3.59
CA GLY A 30 -24.16 31.33 4.66
C GLY A 30 -22.66 31.49 4.55
N THR A 31 -22.08 32.30 5.42
CA THR A 31 -20.68 32.64 5.52
C THR A 31 -19.84 31.38 5.72
N ALA A 32 -19.01 31.00 4.75
CA ALA A 32 -18.02 29.95 4.90
C ALA A 32 -16.80 30.52 5.67
N VAL A 33 -16.53 30.00 6.84
CA VAL A 33 -15.30 30.23 7.58
C VAL A 33 -14.30 29.15 7.20
N VAL A 34 -13.33 29.50 6.38
CA VAL A 34 -12.19 28.66 6.07
C VAL A 34 -11.18 28.83 7.20
N SER A 35 -11.06 27.83 8.08
CA SER A 35 -10.00 27.77 9.09
C SER A 35 -8.76 27.08 8.54
N SER A 36 -7.76 27.88 8.16
CA SER A 36 -6.46 27.34 7.75
C SER A 36 -5.60 27.06 9.00
N TYR A 37 -5.13 25.84 9.13
CA TYR A 37 -4.19 25.36 10.20
C TYR A 37 -2.73 25.79 9.92
N ALA A 38 -2.46 27.06 9.61
CA ALA A 38 -1.12 27.51 9.30
C ALA A 38 -0.55 28.57 10.27
N ASP A 39 -1.07 28.71 11.50
CA ASP A 39 -0.68 29.86 12.35
C ASP A 39 -0.40 29.46 13.82
N LEU A 40 0.42 28.43 14.03
CA LEU A 40 0.83 28.03 15.38
C LEU A 40 2.30 27.57 15.48
N LEU A 41 3.22 28.26 14.80
CA LEU A 41 4.64 28.16 15.15
C LEU A 41 5.35 29.43 14.67
N LEU A 42 5.61 30.36 15.56
CA LEU A 42 6.74 31.28 15.63
C LEU A 42 6.37 32.51 16.48
N ASP A 43 6.64 32.44 17.77
CA ASP A 43 7.03 33.64 18.50
C ASP A 43 8.12 33.28 19.50
N SER A 44 9.34 33.65 19.15
CA SER A 44 10.49 33.77 20.03
C SER A 44 10.94 35.21 19.98
N GLY A 45 10.56 35.97 20.95
CA GLY A 45 10.98 37.37 21.08
C GLY A 45 11.50 37.66 22.50
N ASP A 46 12.64 38.18 22.51
CA ASP A 46 13.59 38.48 23.59
C ASP A 46 13.22 39.76 24.42
N PRO A 47 13.83 39.94 25.60
CA PRO A 47 13.27 40.74 26.69
C PRO A 47 13.80 42.17 26.74
N GLY A 48 13.00 43.04 27.32
CA GLY A 48 13.42 44.43 27.58
C GLY A 48 12.62 45.17 28.64
N SER A 49 13.10 45.08 29.91
CA SER A 49 13.19 46.10 30.96
C SER A 49 12.18 47.28 30.99
N SER A 50 11.43 47.45 32.06
CA SER A 50 11.65 48.37 33.21
C SER A 50 10.35 48.71 33.96
N SER A 51 10.42 48.53 35.26
CA SER A 51 9.87 49.20 36.43
C SER A 51 8.72 50.20 36.30
N SER A 52 7.64 50.03 37.12
CA SER A 52 7.35 50.84 38.32
C SER A 52 5.95 50.51 38.89
N ASP A 53 5.97 50.22 40.13
CA ASP A 53 5.08 50.51 41.26
C ASP A 53 3.57 50.74 41.11
N ALA A 54 2.89 50.00 41.97
CA ALA A 54 1.90 50.42 42.98
C ALA A 54 0.42 49.99 42.76
N GLU A 55 0.01 49.30 43.81
CA GLU A 55 -1.29 49.33 44.51
C GLU A 55 -2.44 48.46 44.03
N ASP A 56 -2.59 47.39 44.79
CA ASP A 56 -3.73 46.92 45.59
C ASP A 56 -5.14 47.24 45.06
N ASN A 57 -5.80 46.21 44.57
CA ASN A 57 -7.22 46.02 44.88
C ASN A 57 -7.65 44.56 44.75
N SER A 58 -7.86 43.95 45.89
CA SER A 58 -8.48 42.64 46.05
C SER A 58 -9.91 42.63 45.51
N SER A 59 -10.14 41.86 44.45
CA SER A 59 -11.44 41.24 44.22
C SER A 59 -11.21 39.82 43.74
N SER A 60 -11.42 38.88 44.63
CA SER A 60 -11.51 37.48 44.38
C SER A 60 -12.72 37.23 43.45
N SER A 61 -12.47 37.17 42.18
CA SER A 61 -13.37 36.46 41.24
C SER A 61 -12.94 35.02 41.19
N ASN A 62 -13.63 34.21 41.95
CA ASN A 62 -13.63 32.78 41.90
C ASN A 62 -14.12 32.39 40.49
N SER A 63 -13.22 32.34 39.49
CA SER A 63 -13.50 31.64 38.24
C SER A 63 -13.34 30.18 38.55
N SER A 64 -14.39 29.56 39.07
CA SER A 64 -14.59 28.13 38.90
C SER A 64 -14.57 27.87 37.40
N SER A 65 -13.45 27.37 36.88
CA SER A 65 -13.44 26.62 35.65
C SER A 65 -14.36 25.43 35.92
N GLU A 66 -15.63 25.56 35.52
CA GLU A 66 -16.50 24.42 35.34
C GLU A 66 -15.80 23.58 34.28
N ASP A 67 -15.19 22.52 34.71
CA ASP A 67 -14.73 21.42 33.88
C ASP A 67 -16.04 20.84 33.30
N GLU A 68 -16.53 21.40 32.17
CA GLU A 68 -17.67 20.86 31.46
C GLU A 68 -17.29 19.43 31.05
N SER A 69 -17.74 18.46 31.84
CA SER A 69 -17.55 17.06 31.53
C SER A 69 -18.20 16.77 30.16
N VAL A 70 -17.38 16.62 29.12
CA VAL A 70 -17.84 16.28 27.77
C VAL A 70 -18.60 14.97 27.84
N SER A 71 -19.86 14.98 27.44
CA SER A 71 -20.71 13.78 27.39
C SER A 71 -20.84 13.30 25.96
N LEU A 72 -20.51 12.04 25.69
CA LEU A 72 -20.67 11.43 24.35
C LEU A 72 -22.14 11.17 23.95
N GLU A 73 -23.11 11.51 24.82
CA GLU A 73 -24.54 11.41 24.49
C GLU A 73 -24.93 12.30 23.29
N ASN A 74 -24.21 13.39 23.08
CA ASN A 74 -24.43 14.33 21.99
C ASN A 74 -23.47 14.12 20.82
N ALA A 75 -22.76 13.00 20.79
CA ALA A 75 -21.91 12.68 19.65
C ALA A 75 -22.76 12.38 18.40
N THR A 76 -22.39 12.96 17.26
CA THR A 76 -23.13 12.87 16.00
C THR A 76 -22.44 12.02 14.94
N ASP A 77 -21.13 12.03 14.92
CA ASP A 77 -20.33 11.33 13.92
C ASP A 77 -18.90 11.04 14.40
N VAL A 78 -18.23 10.17 13.69
CA VAL A 78 -16.78 9.93 13.79
C VAL A 78 -16.08 10.61 12.61
N LYS A 79 -15.08 11.42 12.88
CA LYS A 79 -14.17 11.98 11.88
C LYS A 79 -12.96 11.08 11.74
N ILE A 80 -12.61 10.80 10.51
CA ILE A 80 -11.48 9.96 10.14
C ILE A 80 -10.47 10.87 9.43
N GLY A 81 -9.29 11.01 10.01
CA GLY A 81 -8.20 11.80 9.43
C GLY A 81 -7.41 11.00 8.39
N ALA A 82 -6.47 11.65 7.71
CA ALA A 82 -5.50 10.96 6.86
C ALA A 82 -4.54 10.10 7.70
N ASP A 83 -4.01 9.03 7.12
CA ASP A 83 -2.96 8.22 7.75
C ASP A 83 -1.59 8.94 7.74
N GLU A 84 -0.53 8.25 8.20
CA GLU A 84 0.83 8.81 8.29
C GLU A 84 1.44 9.11 6.90
N ASP A 85 0.99 8.41 5.86
CA ASP A 85 1.44 8.59 4.47
C ASP A 85 0.58 9.63 3.71
N GLY A 86 -0.44 10.20 4.35
CA GLY A 86 -1.36 11.17 3.77
C GLY A 86 -2.53 10.56 3.00
N VAL A 87 -2.73 9.24 3.09
CA VAL A 87 -3.86 8.52 2.48
C VAL A 87 -5.16 8.92 3.17
N VAL A 88 -6.19 9.26 2.39
CA VAL A 88 -7.51 9.66 2.88
C VAL A 88 -8.53 8.56 2.61
N LEU A 89 -9.15 8.05 3.67
CA LEU A 89 -10.14 6.98 3.55
C LEU A 89 -11.39 7.47 2.79
N GLY A 90 -11.66 6.84 1.66
CA GLY A 90 -12.80 7.16 0.80
C GLY A 90 -12.44 7.99 -0.43
N ASP A 91 -11.34 8.72 -0.42
CA ASP A 91 -10.83 9.45 -1.57
C ASP A 91 -9.79 8.64 -2.34
N ASP A 92 -8.94 7.90 -1.60
CA ASP A 92 -7.90 7.05 -2.17
C ASP A 92 -8.32 5.57 -2.22
N VAL A 93 -7.79 4.83 -3.18
CA VAL A 93 -7.94 3.37 -3.29
C VAL A 93 -6.89 2.69 -2.41
N LEU A 94 -7.33 1.92 -1.41
CA LEU A 94 -6.42 1.24 -0.48
C LEU A 94 -5.78 0.02 -1.15
N GLU A 95 -4.48 -0.16 -0.96
CA GLU A 95 -3.75 -1.32 -1.47
C GLU A 95 -4.10 -2.59 -0.69
N PRO A 96 -4.39 -3.74 -1.35
CA PRO A 96 -4.63 -5.01 -0.68
C PRO A 96 -3.39 -5.53 0.06
N GLY A 97 -3.59 -6.10 1.25
CA GLY A 97 -2.52 -6.65 2.07
C GLY A 97 -1.76 -5.61 2.91
N LYS A 98 -2.03 -4.31 2.72
CA LYS A 98 -1.48 -3.23 3.55
C LYS A 98 -2.45 -2.89 4.67
N GLU A 99 -1.94 -2.77 5.91
CA GLU A 99 -2.69 -2.23 7.03
C GLU A 99 -2.58 -0.71 7.03
N TYR A 100 -3.71 -0.04 7.08
CA TYR A 100 -3.83 1.42 7.22
C TYR A 100 -4.33 1.78 8.60
N LYS A 101 -3.88 2.95 9.09
CA LYS A 101 -4.13 3.41 10.45
C LYS A 101 -4.54 4.88 10.44
N PHE A 102 -5.83 5.10 10.43
CA PHE A 102 -6.43 6.43 10.33
C PHE A 102 -6.74 6.99 11.72
N PRO A 103 -6.22 8.17 12.11
CA PRO A 103 -6.59 8.78 13.38
C PRO A 103 -8.08 9.16 13.39
N VAL A 104 -8.74 8.94 14.53
CA VAL A 104 -10.17 9.25 14.66
C VAL A 104 -10.44 10.20 15.83
N SER A 105 -11.44 11.06 15.62
CA SER A 105 -12.06 11.92 16.65
C SER A 105 -13.59 11.83 16.54
N LEU A 106 -14.31 12.41 17.49
CA LEU A 106 -15.77 12.49 17.47
C LEU A 106 -16.21 13.94 17.34
N THR A 107 -17.31 14.16 16.64
CA THR A 107 -18.04 15.42 16.71
C THR A 107 -19.03 15.36 17.87
N VAL A 108 -18.80 16.15 18.91
CA VAL A 108 -19.67 16.26 20.08
C VAL A 108 -20.12 17.72 20.22
N ASP A 109 -21.43 17.96 20.30
CA ASP A 109 -22.01 19.32 20.30
C ASP A 109 -21.46 20.23 19.20
N GLY A 110 -21.20 19.65 18.00
CA GLY A 110 -20.67 20.35 16.84
C GLY A 110 -19.16 20.68 16.92
N LYS A 111 -18.45 20.22 17.94
CA LYS A 111 -17.00 20.42 18.11
C LYS A 111 -16.24 19.12 17.91
N ASP A 112 -15.07 19.24 17.32
CA ASP A 112 -14.10 18.13 17.26
C ASP A 112 -13.60 17.79 18.65
N THR A 113 -13.82 16.54 19.06
CA THR A 113 -13.48 16.05 20.39
C THR A 113 -12.54 14.86 20.26
N LYS A 114 -11.36 14.96 20.85
CA LYS A 114 -10.42 13.85 20.95
C LYS A 114 -11.04 12.74 21.78
N ILE A 115 -10.99 11.51 21.29
CA ILE A 115 -11.44 10.33 22.02
C ILE A 115 -10.39 9.99 23.09
N THR A 116 -10.81 9.87 24.33
CA THR A 116 -9.99 9.40 25.45
C THR A 116 -10.58 8.12 26.04
N GLU A 117 -9.75 7.34 26.73
CA GLU A 117 -10.19 6.12 27.41
C GLU A 117 -11.31 6.44 28.44
N GLU A 118 -11.18 7.55 29.17
CA GLU A 118 -12.17 8.01 30.13
C GLU A 118 -13.54 8.31 29.47
N LEU A 119 -13.55 9.02 28.34
CA LEU A 119 -14.78 9.26 27.56
C LEU A 119 -15.42 7.97 27.07
N MET A 120 -14.61 6.95 26.75
CA MET A 120 -15.05 5.67 26.25
C MET A 120 -15.43 4.66 27.34
N ASP A 121 -15.31 4.99 28.63
CA ASP A 121 -15.63 4.05 29.70
C ASP A 121 -17.07 3.51 29.60
N GLY A 122 -18.03 4.39 29.34
CA GLY A 122 -19.46 4.02 29.15
C GLY A 122 -19.84 3.61 27.73
N TYR A 123 -18.93 3.65 26.75
CA TYR A 123 -19.22 3.52 25.33
C TYR A 123 -18.28 2.53 24.64
N LYS A 124 -18.70 2.05 23.46
CA LYS A 124 -17.89 1.23 22.56
C LYS A 124 -18.30 1.47 21.11
N PHE A 125 -17.38 1.21 20.19
CA PHE A 125 -17.69 1.14 18.78
C PHE A 125 -18.23 -0.24 18.41
N ASN A 126 -19.27 -0.28 17.59
CA ASN A 126 -19.79 -1.48 16.94
C ASN A 126 -19.83 -1.27 15.44
N TYR A 127 -19.60 -2.35 14.69
CA TYR A 127 -19.56 -2.31 13.23
C TYR A 127 -20.60 -3.23 12.65
N SER A 128 -21.32 -2.79 11.62
CA SER A 128 -22.16 -3.66 10.81
C SER A 128 -21.75 -3.57 9.35
N LYS A 129 -21.50 -4.73 8.76
CA LYS A 129 -21.06 -4.87 7.37
C LYS A 129 -22.24 -4.66 6.44
N ILE A 130 -22.11 -3.74 5.49
CA ILE A 130 -23.04 -3.55 4.38
C ILE A 130 -22.48 -4.25 3.14
N SER A 131 -21.24 -3.91 2.77
CA SER A 131 -20.47 -4.57 1.73
C SER A 131 -19.00 -4.60 2.19
N SER A 132 -18.48 -5.78 2.55
CA SER A 132 -17.15 -5.91 3.14
C SER A 132 -16.39 -7.11 2.59
N LYS A 133 -16.69 -7.48 1.35
CA LYS A 133 -15.99 -8.57 0.67
C LYS A 133 -14.49 -8.26 0.64
N GLY A 134 -13.69 -9.23 1.02
CA GLY A 134 -12.23 -9.11 0.97
C GLY A 134 -11.57 -8.38 2.14
N MET A 135 -12.31 -7.86 3.13
CA MET A 135 -11.71 -7.22 4.29
C MET A 135 -11.22 -8.25 5.31
N SER A 136 -10.00 -8.05 5.82
CA SER A 136 -9.42 -8.78 6.97
C SER A 136 -9.60 -8.01 8.26
N ARG A 137 -9.46 -6.68 8.26
CA ARG A 137 -9.61 -5.83 9.45
C ARG A 137 -10.41 -4.58 9.14
N PHE A 138 -11.31 -4.20 10.06
CA PHE A 138 -12.00 -2.91 10.10
C PHE A 138 -12.50 -2.68 11.52
N GLU A 139 -11.75 -1.93 12.31
CA GLU A 139 -12.06 -1.68 13.72
C GLU A 139 -11.37 -0.41 14.24
N ILE A 140 -11.99 0.25 15.23
CA ILE A 140 -11.40 1.39 15.92
C ILE A 140 -10.84 0.90 17.25
N GLU A 141 -9.55 1.12 17.46
CA GLU A 141 -8.83 0.74 18.67
C GLU A 141 -7.98 1.89 19.18
N GLU A 142 -7.70 1.85 20.48
CA GLU A 142 -6.79 2.78 21.13
C GLU A 142 -5.33 2.31 20.96
N TYR A 143 -4.46 3.26 20.62
CA TYR A 143 -3.02 3.05 20.59
C TYR A 143 -2.30 4.29 21.12
N LYS A 144 -1.57 4.14 22.23
CA LYS A 144 -0.80 5.22 22.88
C LYS A 144 -1.62 6.49 23.20
N GLY A 145 -2.84 6.32 23.69
CA GLY A 145 -3.72 7.42 24.08
C GLY A 145 -4.41 8.14 22.92
N GLN A 146 -4.38 7.53 21.73
CA GLN A 146 -5.07 7.98 20.52
C GLN A 146 -5.89 6.83 19.94
N TYR A 147 -7.10 7.12 19.47
CA TYR A 147 -7.92 6.14 18.77
C TYR A 147 -7.66 6.19 17.27
N TYR A 148 -7.60 5.01 16.65
CA TYR A 148 -7.38 4.84 15.22
C TYR A 148 -8.38 3.85 14.63
N LEU A 149 -8.83 4.12 13.43
CA LEU A 149 -9.51 3.13 12.60
C LEU A 149 -8.44 2.33 11.85
N TYR A 150 -8.35 1.04 12.15
CA TYR A 150 -7.52 0.09 11.43
C TYR A 150 -8.30 -0.51 10.26
N VAL A 151 -7.74 -0.44 9.08
CA VAL A 151 -8.34 -0.96 7.85
C VAL A 151 -7.32 -1.81 7.12
N GLU A 152 -7.69 -3.05 6.81
CA GLU A 152 -6.87 -3.96 6.02
C GLU A 152 -7.75 -4.79 5.09
N ALA A 153 -7.45 -4.79 3.80
CA ALA A 153 -8.00 -5.72 2.84
C ALA A 153 -7.08 -6.95 2.73
N ARG A 154 -7.65 -8.11 2.45
CA ARG A 154 -6.87 -9.32 2.19
C ARG A 154 -5.94 -9.08 1.00
N ASP A 155 -4.75 -9.65 1.07
CA ASP A 155 -3.79 -9.67 -0.02
C ASP A 155 -4.35 -10.49 -1.20
N THR A 156 -5.13 -9.82 -2.04
CA THR A 156 -5.77 -10.39 -3.25
C THR A 156 -5.62 -9.41 -4.39
N VAL A 157 -5.00 -9.84 -5.46
CA VAL A 157 -4.87 -9.00 -6.66
C VAL A 157 -6.20 -8.95 -7.41
N VAL A 158 -6.71 -7.75 -7.58
CA VAL A 158 -7.94 -7.45 -8.33
C VAL A 158 -7.61 -6.57 -9.52
N THR A 159 -8.45 -6.63 -10.56
CA THR A 159 -8.31 -5.81 -11.77
C THR A 159 -9.21 -4.58 -11.78
N LYS A 160 -9.99 -4.40 -10.72
CA LYS A 160 -10.87 -3.23 -10.51
C LYS A 160 -10.97 -2.97 -9.02
N PRO A 161 -11.02 -1.70 -8.58
CA PRO A 161 -11.30 -1.38 -7.20
C PRO A 161 -12.61 -1.99 -6.70
N VAL A 162 -12.61 -2.43 -5.47
CA VAL A 162 -13.74 -3.08 -4.80
C VAL A 162 -14.36 -2.12 -3.80
N ASP A 163 -15.65 -1.84 -3.96
CA ASP A 163 -16.41 -1.00 -3.02
C ASP A 163 -16.62 -1.69 -1.69
N VAL A 164 -16.31 -0.98 -0.62
CA VAL A 164 -16.50 -1.39 0.78
C VAL A 164 -17.39 -0.39 1.51
N LYS A 165 -18.31 -0.92 2.32
CA LYS A 165 -19.23 -0.10 3.14
C LYS A 165 -19.43 -0.74 4.50
N TYR A 166 -19.26 0.05 5.54
CA TYR A 166 -19.57 -0.29 6.92
C TYR A 166 -20.46 0.75 7.55
N ASN A 167 -21.32 0.34 8.49
CA ASN A 167 -21.86 1.25 9.48
C ASN A 167 -21.01 1.20 10.74
N VAL A 168 -20.48 2.32 11.15
CA VAL A 168 -19.83 2.54 12.43
C VAL A 168 -20.87 3.09 13.39
N LYS A 169 -21.00 2.51 14.57
CA LYS A 169 -21.95 2.90 15.61
C LYS A 169 -21.22 3.17 16.90
N LEU A 170 -21.47 4.32 17.51
CA LEU A 170 -21.14 4.51 18.92
C LEU A 170 -22.32 4.01 19.75
N VAL A 171 -22.10 3.09 20.68
CA VAL A 171 -23.17 2.51 21.50
C VAL A 171 -22.81 2.57 22.98
N ARG A 172 -23.82 2.74 23.84
CA ARG A 172 -23.66 2.66 25.30
C ARG A 172 -23.39 1.20 25.71
N LYS A 173 -22.39 0.98 26.56
CA LYS A 173 -22.10 -0.36 27.11
C LYS A 173 -23.24 -0.90 27.95
N SER A 174 -23.99 -0.03 28.64
CA SER A 174 -25.03 -0.41 29.61
C SER A 174 -26.26 -1.09 28.95
N ASN A 175 -26.63 -0.69 27.76
CA ASN A 175 -27.88 -1.16 27.12
C ASN A 175 -27.75 -1.44 25.63
N ASN A 176 -26.55 -1.25 25.03
CA ASN A 176 -26.24 -1.36 23.60
C ASN A 176 -27.09 -0.45 22.69
N LEU A 177 -27.70 0.61 23.22
CA LEU A 177 -28.40 1.59 22.39
C LEU A 177 -27.36 2.49 21.67
N SER A 178 -27.63 2.72 20.40
CA SER A 178 -26.79 3.56 19.57
C SER A 178 -26.95 5.04 19.94
N VAL A 179 -25.83 5.74 20.09
CA VAL A 179 -25.77 7.20 20.15
C VAL A 179 -25.89 7.76 18.75
N PHE A 180 -25.03 7.26 17.84
CA PHE A 180 -25.12 7.55 16.41
C PHE A 180 -24.79 6.33 15.56
N THR A 181 -25.11 6.43 14.27
CA THR A 181 -24.72 5.46 13.25
C THR A 181 -24.26 6.23 12.02
N GLN A 182 -23.04 5.96 11.54
CA GLN A 182 -22.46 6.60 10.37
C GLN A 182 -22.03 5.55 9.35
N GLU A 183 -22.36 5.76 8.09
CA GLU A 183 -21.85 4.96 6.99
C GLU A 183 -20.46 5.43 6.59
N VAL A 184 -19.50 4.51 6.55
CA VAL A 184 -18.13 4.70 6.05
C VAL A 184 -17.98 3.92 4.75
N LYS A 185 -17.55 4.61 3.68
CA LYS A 185 -17.37 4.08 2.34
C LYS A 185 -15.94 4.29 1.91
N PHE A 186 -15.37 3.29 1.25
CA PHE A 186 -14.04 3.37 0.65
C PHE A 186 -13.89 2.29 -0.41
N GLN A 187 -12.76 2.31 -1.11
CA GLN A 187 -12.38 1.29 -2.09
C GLN A 187 -11.04 0.69 -1.73
N TYR A 188 -10.83 -0.57 -2.09
CA TYR A 188 -9.51 -1.18 -2.10
C TYR A 188 -9.25 -1.86 -3.44
N GLY A 189 -7.98 -1.95 -3.83
CA GLY A 189 -7.57 -2.56 -5.10
C GLY A 189 -6.35 -1.87 -5.66
N TYR A 190 -6.35 -1.76 -6.98
CA TYR A 190 -5.29 -1.11 -7.74
C TYR A 190 -5.89 -0.16 -8.75
N GLU A 191 -5.24 0.98 -8.95
CA GLU A 191 -5.66 1.95 -9.94
C GLU A 191 -5.29 1.53 -11.37
N GLU A 192 -6.05 2.07 -12.33
CA GLU A 192 -5.77 1.89 -13.75
C GLU A 192 -4.56 2.73 -14.17
N ALA A 193 -3.79 2.22 -15.12
CA ALA A 193 -2.68 2.94 -15.74
C ALA A 193 -3.13 4.31 -16.25
N ASN A 194 -2.24 5.30 -16.16
CA ASN A 194 -2.57 6.67 -16.54
C ASN A 194 -2.93 6.74 -18.04
N GLY A 195 -4.17 7.15 -18.33
CA GLY A 195 -4.70 7.24 -19.69
C GLY A 195 -3.97 8.25 -20.58
N ASP A 196 -3.45 9.35 -19.99
CA ASP A 196 -2.67 10.36 -20.71
C ASP A 196 -1.29 9.81 -21.06
N TYR A 197 -0.65 9.07 -20.16
CA TYR A 197 0.61 8.36 -20.44
C TYR A 197 0.43 7.39 -21.62
N ILE A 198 -0.57 6.50 -21.57
CA ILE A 198 -0.86 5.55 -22.66
C ILE A 198 -1.16 6.27 -23.98
N SER A 199 -1.78 7.45 -23.90
CA SER A 199 -2.12 8.24 -25.09
C SER A 199 -0.94 8.96 -25.70
N GLY A 200 0.08 9.24 -24.91
CA GLY A 200 1.31 9.92 -25.29
C GLY A 200 2.40 9.01 -25.82
N LEU A 201 2.18 7.66 -25.82
CA LEU A 201 3.15 6.70 -26.35
C LEU A 201 3.30 6.86 -27.88
N ASP A 202 4.54 6.76 -28.33
CA ASP A 202 4.89 6.64 -29.75
C ASP A 202 5.10 5.17 -30.14
N LYS A 203 5.07 4.91 -31.42
CA LYS A 203 5.32 3.56 -31.95
C LYS A 203 6.74 3.10 -31.61
N GLY A 204 6.84 1.96 -30.94
CA GLY A 204 8.09 1.33 -30.52
C GLY A 204 8.57 1.78 -29.13
N ASP A 205 7.81 2.63 -28.47
CA ASP A 205 8.10 2.95 -27.07
C ASP A 205 7.89 1.72 -26.17
N VAL A 206 8.67 1.68 -25.09
CA VAL A 206 8.50 0.75 -23.99
C VAL A 206 7.35 1.24 -23.12
N VAL A 207 6.42 0.35 -22.80
CA VAL A 207 5.31 0.64 -21.88
C VAL A 207 5.77 0.37 -20.45
N GLU A 208 6.07 1.42 -19.71
CA GLU A 208 6.47 1.31 -18.30
C GLU A 208 5.26 1.04 -17.42
N ILE A 209 5.38 0.04 -16.55
CA ILE A 209 4.36 -0.35 -15.58
C ILE A 209 4.64 0.34 -14.25
N ASP A 210 3.77 1.26 -13.89
CA ASP A 210 3.76 1.92 -12.59
C ASP A 210 3.06 1.01 -11.57
N ASN A 211 3.73 0.68 -10.46
CA ASN A 211 3.15 -0.16 -9.41
C ASN A 211 2.02 0.52 -8.63
N ASP A 212 1.96 1.84 -8.62
CA ASP A 212 0.83 2.58 -8.03
C ASP A 212 -0.42 2.47 -8.91
N ARG A 213 -0.21 2.27 -10.23
CA ARG A 213 -1.26 2.16 -11.26
C ARG A 213 -1.03 0.97 -12.20
N PRO A 214 -0.95 -0.26 -11.66
CA PRO A 214 -0.48 -1.41 -12.43
C PRO A 214 -1.56 -2.04 -13.33
N VAL A 215 -2.79 -1.55 -13.31
CA VAL A 215 -3.88 -2.15 -14.08
C VAL A 215 -3.93 -1.54 -15.48
N ILE A 216 -3.64 -2.35 -16.49
CA ILE A 216 -3.86 -1.98 -17.91
C ILE A 216 -5.19 -2.58 -18.34
N THR A 217 -6.12 -1.72 -18.74
CA THR A 217 -7.44 -2.14 -19.21
C THR A 217 -7.38 -2.72 -20.64
N ASP A 218 -8.41 -3.47 -21.02
CA ASP A 218 -8.60 -3.96 -22.37
C ASP A 218 -8.55 -2.81 -23.41
N THR A 219 -9.23 -1.71 -23.14
CA THR A 219 -9.23 -0.50 -23.98
C THR A 219 -7.83 0.12 -24.09
N GLN A 220 -7.03 0.09 -23.02
CA GLN A 220 -5.64 0.58 -23.05
C GLN A 220 -4.74 -0.37 -23.85
N PHE A 221 -4.90 -1.70 -23.71
CA PHE A 221 -4.19 -2.67 -24.52
C PHE A 221 -4.51 -2.50 -26.01
N ASP A 222 -5.78 -2.31 -26.39
CA ASP A 222 -6.18 -2.05 -27.77
C ASP A 222 -5.50 -0.78 -28.32
N LYS A 223 -5.39 0.27 -27.50
CA LYS A 223 -4.71 1.51 -27.86
C LYS A 223 -3.22 1.31 -28.09
N ILE A 224 -2.54 0.60 -27.18
CA ILE A 224 -1.13 0.24 -27.26
C ILE A 224 -0.89 -0.61 -28.52
N ALA A 225 -1.73 -1.62 -28.78
CA ALA A 225 -1.64 -2.47 -29.96
C ALA A 225 -1.75 -1.65 -31.24
N LYS A 226 -2.71 -0.73 -31.31
CA LYS A 226 -2.94 0.13 -32.47
C LYS A 226 -1.77 1.08 -32.73
N ILE A 227 -1.20 1.69 -31.70
CA ILE A 227 0.00 2.56 -31.79
C ILE A 227 1.15 1.78 -32.42
N ASN A 228 1.28 0.49 -32.09
CA ASN A 228 2.35 -0.39 -32.55
C ASN A 228 2.01 -1.21 -33.82
N ASP A 229 0.99 -0.82 -34.58
CA ASP A 229 0.53 -1.54 -35.78
C ASP A 229 0.24 -3.03 -35.49
N TYR A 230 -0.31 -3.34 -34.33
CA TYR A 230 -0.64 -4.71 -33.87
C TYR A 230 0.57 -5.66 -33.83
N LYS A 231 1.78 -5.10 -33.66
CA LYS A 231 3.03 -5.85 -33.47
C LYS A 231 3.32 -6.03 -32.00
N ASN A 232 4.39 -6.76 -31.72
CA ASN A 232 4.86 -6.92 -30.36
C ASN A 232 5.26 -5.56 -29.74
N VAL A 233 4.92 -5.39 -28.47
CA VAL A 233 5.31 -4.26 -27.64
C VAL A 233 6.13 -4.78 -26.47
N THR A 234 6.97 -3.93 -25.90
CA THR A 234 7.70 -4.24 -24.67
C THR A 234 7.00 -3.57 -23.50
N LEU A 235 6.56 -4.38 -22.53
CA LEU A 235 6.11 -3.96 -21.20
C LEU A 235 7.31 -4.05 -20.29
N SER A 236 7.53 -3.08 -19.42
CA SER A 236 8.71 -2.99 -18.57
C SER A 236 8.33 -2.60 -17.14
N GLY A 237 9.06 -3.12 -16.16
CA GLY A 237 8.97 -2.74 -14.77
C GLY A 237 10.34 -2.87 -14.10
N SER A 238 10.37 -2.81 -12.77
CA SER A 238 11.62 -2.88 -12.02
C SER A 238 12.33 -4.23 -12.22
N GLY A 239 13.40 -4.21 -13.01
CA GLY A 239 14.27 -5.36 -13.26
C GLY A 239 13.72 -6.38 -14.24
N TRP A 240 12.71 -6.09 -15.04
CA TRP A 240 12.17 -7.00 -16.05
C TRP A 240 11.62 -6.28 -17.27
N GLU A 241 11.67 -6.98 -18.41
CA GLU A 241 10.99 -6.60 -19.64
C GLU A 241 10.25 -7.80 -20.25
N PHE A 242 9.08 -7.55 -20.80
CA PHE A 242 8.28 -8.56 -21.46
C PHE A 242 7.79 -8.08 -22.83
N THR A 243 8.39 -8.61 -23.89
CA THR A 243 8.03 -8.28 -25.28
C THR A 243 6.99 -9.27 -25.80
N VAL A 244 5.77 -8.80 -26.05
CA VAL A 244 4.61 -9.64 -26.37
C VAL A 244 3.65 -8.92 -27.31
N ASN A 245 2.83 -9.66 -28.05
CA ASN A 245 1.69 -9.11 -28.76
C ASN A 245 0.53 -8.93 -27.78
N VAL A 246 -0.03 -7.71 -27.73
CA VAL A 246 -1.10 -7.34 -26.79
C VAL A 246 -2.45 -7.09 -27.49
N THR A 247 -2.60 -7.59 -28.74
CA THR A 247 -3.84 -7.46 -29.49
C THR A 247 -4.94 -8.31 -28.84
N ASP A 248 -6.13 -7.73 -28.68
CA ASP A 248 -7.30 -8.37 -28.06
C ASP A 248 -7.08 -8.88 -26.61
N GLU A 249 -6.15 -8.26 -25.88
CA GLU A 249 -5.91 -8.63 -24.49
C GLU A 249 -6.99 -8.07 -23.54
N SER A 250 -7.41 -8.88 -22.58
CA SER A 250 -8.29 -8.45 -21.51
C SER A 250 -7.55 -7.61 -20.46
N THR A 251 -8.29 -6.85 -19.65
CA THR A 251 -7.74 -6.13 -18.50
C THR A 251 -6.85 -7.01 -17.62
N LYS A 252 -5.65 -6.52 -17.30
CA LYS A 252 -4.67 -7.24 -16.48
C LYS A 252 -4.12 -6.33 -15.37
N ASN A 253 -3.88 -6.92 -14.22
CA ASN A 253 -3.11 -6.29 -13.17
C ASN A 253 -1.66 -6.77 -13.30
N MET A 254 -0.77 -5.82 -13.54
CA MET A 254 0.66 -6.01 -13.78
C MET A 254 1.50 -5.71 -12.55
N VAL A 255 0.88 -5.63 -11.35
CA VAL A 255 1.60 -5.40 -10.09
C VAL A 255 2.72 -6.40 -9.93
N HIS A 256 3.89 -5.90 -9.58
CA HIS A 256 5.11 -6.70 -9.45
C HIS A 256 5.96 -6.22 -8.29
N ASN A 257 6.77 -7.13 -7.75
CA ASN A 257 7.74 -6.82 -6.70
C ASN A 257 8.90 -7.81 -6.73
N ASN A 258 9.92 -7.53 -5.91
CA ASN A 258 11.10 -8.38 -5.74
C ASN A 258 11.08 -9.11 -4.39
N ALA A 259 9.90 -9.26 -3.76
CA ALA A 259 9.78 -9.94 -2.47
C ALA A 259 10.17 -11.41 -2.58
N GLY A 260 10.98 -11.86 -1.62
CA GLY A 260 11.39 -13.25 -1.53
C GLY A 260 10.22 -14.19 -1.23
N ILE A 261 10.25 -15.36 -1.85
CA ILE A 261 9.28 -16.43 -1.59
C ILE A 261 9.71 -17.15 -0.32
N LYS A 262 8.97 -16.95 0.77
CA LYS A 262 9.33 -17.42 2.12
C LYS A 262 9.63 -18.92 2.17
N GLU A 263 8.83 -19.74 1.51
CA GLU A 263 8.99 -21.19 1.47
C GLU A 263 10.29 -21.60 0.73
N VAL A 264 10.66 -20.86 -0.32
CA VAL A 264 11.92 -21.11 -1.05
C VAL A 264 13.11 -20.71 -0.21
N LEU A 265 13.07 -19.54 0.42
CA LEU A 265 14.14 -19.06 1.29
C LEU A 265 14.34 -19.97 2.50
N ALA A 266 13.27 -20.45 3.12
CA ALA A 266 13.33 -21.36 4.26
C ALA A 266 13.95 -22.72 3.87
N LYS A 267 13.62 -23.24 2.69
CA LYS A 267 14.16 -24.52 2.21
C LYS A 267 15.62 -24.45 1.76
N TYR A 268 16.08 -23.29 1.32
CA TYR A 268 17.42 -23.09 0.76
C TYR A 268 18.13 -21.88 1.40
N PRO A 269 18.38 -21.90 2.73
CA PRO A 269 18.93 -20.74 3.45
C PRO A 269 20.36 -20.38 3.04
N ASP A 270 21.11 -21.33 2.45
CA ASP A 270 22.51 -21.16 2.02
C ASP A 270 22.66 -20.82 0.52
N GLN A 271 21.59 -20.34 -0.11
CA GLN A 271 21.63 -19.91 -1.51
C GLN A 271 21.30 -18.43 -1.62
N ASP A 272 21.87 -17.79 -2.63
CA ASP A 272 21.53 -16.42 -2.99
C ASP A 272 20.44 -16.42 -4.06
N PHE A 273 19.54 -15.45 -3.96
CA PHE A 273 18.36 -15.37 -4.82
C PHE A 273 18.10 -13.93 -5.27
N LYS A 274 17.66 -13.78 -6.52
CA LYS A 274 16.98 -12.58 -7.01
C LYS A 274 15.58 -12.95 -7.46
N PHE A 275 14.55 -12.30 -6.89
CA PHE A 275 13.15 -12.60 -7.13
C PHE A 275 12.50 -11.57 -8.05
N PHE A 276 11.54 -12.04 -8.85
CA PHE A 276 10.68 -11.26 -9.73
C PHE A 276 9.26 -11.81 -9.59
N SER A 277 8.46 -11.18 -8.75
CA SER A 277 7.13 -11.69 -8.40
C SER A 277 6.05 -10.89 -9.08
N PHE A 278 5.08 -11.59 -9.67
CA PHE A 278 3.88 -11.02 -10.27
C PHE A 278 2.64 -11.59 -9.53
N PRO A 279 2.21 -10.97 -8.44
CA PRO A 279 1.11 -11.50 -7.62
C PRO A 279 -0.18 -11.72 -8.41
N GLY A 280 -0.47 -10.88 -9.40
CA GLY A 280 -1.62 -11.01 -10.31
C GLY A 280 -1.54 -12.16 -11.29
N LYS A 281 -0.36 -12.71 -11.50
CA LYS A 281 -0.08 -13.81 -12.45
C LYS A 281 -0.75 -13.60 -13.82
N PRO A 282 -0.60 -12.41 -14.44
CA PRO A 282 -1.27 -12.10 -15.69
C PRO A 282 -0.83 -13.07 -16.79
N SER A 283 -1.81 -13.55 -17.57
CA SER A 283 -1.54 -14.41 -18.71
C SER A 283 -1.98 -13.72 -19.99
N PHE A 284 -1.18 -13.89 -21.06
CA PHE A 284 -1.36 -13.32 -22.38
C PHE A 284 -1.77 -14.39 -23.38
N ALA A 285 -2.53 -14.00 -24.40
CA ALA A 285 -2.90 -14.90 -25.47
C ALA A 285 -1.67 -15.33 -26.29
N ALA A 286 -0.74 -14.41 -26.52
CA ALA A 286 0.51 -14.67 -27.24
C ALA A 286 1.65 -15.06 -26.29
N THR A 287 2.58 -15.89 -26.79
CA THR A 287 3.85 -16.15 -26.10
C THR A 287 4.85 -15.04 -26.41
N GLY A 288 5.32 -14.38 -25.35
CA GLY A 288 6.33 -13.31 -25.42
C GLY A 288 7.72 -13.74 -25.03
N ARG A 289 8.66 -12.80 -25.11
CA ARG A 289 10.04 -12.91 -24.58
C ARG A 289 10.09 -12.15 -23.25
N MET A 290 10.43 -12.86 -22.19
CA MET A 290 10.78 -12.29 -20.89
C MET A 290 12.29 -12.08 -20.85
N ALA A 291 12.71 -10.92 -20.37
CA ALA A 291 14.08 -10.60 -20.01
C ALA A 291 14.09 -10.18 -18.53
N LEU A 292 14.87 -10.90 -17.72
CA LEU A 292 15.09 -10.58 -16.31
C LEU A 292 16.47 -9.93 -16.19
N ASP A 293 16.50 -8.73 -15.63
CA ASP A 293 17.75 -8.00 -15.36
C ASP A 293 18.50 -8.68 -14.20
N VAL A 294 19.77 -9.00 -14.43
CA VAL A 294 20.67 -9.64 -13.46
C VAL A 294 21.98 -8.87 -13.28
N ASP A 295 22.02 -7.60 -13.71
CA ASP A 295 23.21 -6.75 -13.67
C ASP A 295 23.85 -6.68 -12.26
N ASP A 296 23.01 -6.61 -11.23
CA ASP A 296 23.43 -6.54 -9.83
C ASP A 296 23.96 -7.84 -9.23
N ILE A 297 23.75 -8.99 -9.90
CA ILE A 297 24.19 -10.32 -9.40
C ILE A 297 25.12 -11.07 -10.36
N VAL A 298 25.35 -10.54 -11.56
CA VAL A 298 26.13 -11.25 -12.59
C VAL A 298 27.57 -11.52 -12.17
N ASP A 299 28.18 -10.63 -11.41
CA ASP A 299 29.55 -10.79 -10.91
C ASP A 299 29.65 -11.69 -9.67
N ASP A 300 28.56 -11.83 -8.92
CA ASP A 300 28.48 -12.61 -7.68
C ASP A 300 28.14 -14.09 -7.92
N PHE A 301 27.47 -14.39 -9.03
CA PHE A 301 27.00 -15.73 -9.35
C PHE A 301 27.88 -16.39 -10.42
N GLU A 302 28.76 -17.33 -10.04
CA GLU A 302 29.53 -18.13 -11.02
C GLU A 302 28.63 -18.85 -12.03
N LYS A 303 27.42 -19.23 -11.62
CA LYS A 303 26.37 -19.85 -12.44
C LYS A 303 25.02 -19.32 -12.04
N MET A 304 24.19 -19.03 -13.02
CA MET A 304 22.82 -18.60 -12.82
C MET A 304 21.83 -19.68 -13.26
N TYR A 305 20.89 -19.99 -12.39
CA TYR A 305 19.79 -20.92 -12.65
C TYR A 305 18.46 -20.20 -12.52
N THR A 306 17.64 -20.26 -13.55
CA THR A 306 16.37 -19.56 -13.60
C THR A 306 15.21 -20.52 -13.34
N TYR A 307 14.29 -20.10 -12.49
CA TYR A 307 13.14 -20.91 -12.08
C TYR A 307 11.85 -20.10 -12.10
N ARG A 308 10.74 -20.83 -12.21
CA ARG A 308 9.38 -20.37 -11.94
C ARG A 308 8.86 -21.08 -10.72
N TYR A 309 8.27 -20.34 -9.79
CA TYR A 309 7.56 -20.88 -8.64
C TYR A 309 6.04 -20.77 -8.87
N ALA A 310 5.36 -21.90 -8.82
CA ALA A 310 3.91 -21.96 -8.99
C ALA A 310 3.31 -23.06 -8.13
N ASN A 311 2.28 -22.72 -7.33
CA ASN A 311 1.54 -23.67 -6.51
C ASN A 311 2.40 -24.56 -5.62
N GLY A 312 3.39 -23.99 -4.94
CA GLY A 312 4.29 -24.74 -4.06
C GLY A 312 5.35 -25.57 -4.80
N THR A 313 5.53 -25.40 -6.10
CA THR A 313 6.48 -26.19 -6.89
C THR A 313 7.42 -25.28 -7.67
N ILE A 314 8.70 -25.65 -7.66
CA ILE A 314 9.78 -24.98 -8.40
C ILE A 314 9.96 -25.69 -9.74
N TYR A 315 9.85 -24.95 -10.83
CA TYR A 315 10.05 -25.44 -12.20
C TYR A 315 11.26 -24.74 -12.81
N ARG A 316 12.19 -25.53 -13.37
CA ARG A 316 13.34 -24.98 -14.05
C ARG A 316 12.97 -24.33 -15.36
N ILE A 317 13.57 -23.18 -15.65
CA ILE A 317 13.46 -22.46 -16.92
C ILE A 317 14.80 -22.53 -17.65
N ASN A 318 14.75 -22.88 -18.94
CA ASN A 318 15.92 -22.78 -19.82
C ASN A 318 16.01 -21.33 -20.33
N ALA A 319 16.66 -20.48 -19.56
CA ALA A 319 16.94 -19.10 -19.93
C ALA A 319 18.30 -19.01 -20.65
N THR A 320 18.44 -18.06 -21.56
CA THR A 320 19.69 -17.71 -22.24
C THR A 320 20.21 -16.41 -21.66
N PHE A 321 21.45 -16.40 -21.21
CA PHE A 321 22.09 -15.19 -20.72
C PHE A 321 22.54 -14.31 -21.89
N ASP A 322 22.19 -13.04 -21.84
CA ASP A 322 22.66 -11.99 -22.74
C ASP A 322 23.66 -11.13 -21.97
N SER A 323 24.94 -11.25 -22.36
CA SER A 323 26.03 -10.54 -21.69
C SER A 323 26.21 -9.08 -22.13
N GLU A 324 25.48 -8.63 -23.16
CA GLU A 324 25.50 -7.21 -23.56
C GLU A 324 24.49 -6.39 -22.73
N GLU A 325 23.38 -7.02 -22.35
CA GLU A 325 22.30 -6.39 -21.59
C GLU A 325 22.23 -6.88 -20.13
N ASN A 326 23.07 -7.84 -19.73
CA ASN A 326 23.05 -8.53 -18.42
C ASN A 326 21.65 -9.06 -18.07
N THR A 327 21.00 -9.71 -19.04
CA THR A 327 19.65 -10.24 -18.87
C THR A 327 19.56 -11.74 -19.08
N LEU A 328 18.63 -12.39 -18.36
CA LEU A 328 18.24 -13.78 -18.59
C LEU A 328 16.95 -13.84 -19.41
N ASN A 329 17.05 -14.36 -20.63
CA ASN A 329 15.99 -14.35 -21.63
C ASN A 329 15.32 -15.72 -21.77
N PHE A 330 13.98 -15.76 -21.74
CA PHE A 330 13.19 -16.97 -22.01
C PHE A 330 11.81 -16.62 -22.59
N ARG A 331 11.08 -17.63 -23.01
CA ARG A 331 9.73 -17.47 -23.58
C ARG A 331 8.65 -17.91 -22.59
N THR A 332 7.63 -17.07 -22.42
CA THR A 332 6.45 -17.37 -21.61
C THR A 332 5.23 -16.62 -22.16
N ASN A 333 4.04 -17.08 -21.81
CA ASN A 333 2.80 -16.33 -22.00
C ASN A 333 2.14 -15.96 -20.65
N LYS A 334 2.83 -16.24 -19.55
CA LYS A 334 2.33 -15.96 -18.22
C LYS A 334 3.43 -15.35 -17.37
N LEU A 335 3.13 -14.22 -16.74
CA LEU A 335 3.97 -13.65 -15.72
C LEU A 335 3.60 -14.30 -14.39
N ASP A 336 4.52 -15.04 -13.84
CA ASP A 336 4.37 -15.79 -12.58
C ASP A 336 5.47 -15.33 -11.60
N ASN A 337 5.70 -16.02 -10.52
CA ASN A 337 6.84 -15.75 -9.67
C ASN A 337 8.08 -16.42 -10.29
N PHE A 338 9.05 -15.61 -10.68
CA PHE A 338 10.34 -16.06 -11.19
C PHE A 338 11.44 -15.77 -10.18
N PHE A 339 12.50 -16.56 -10.21
CA PHE A 339 13.70 -16.25 -9.45
C PHE A 339 14.95 -16.80 -10.14
N VAL A 340 16.07 -16.17 -9.82
CA VAL A 340 17.41 -16.58 -10.21
C VAL A 340 18.20 -16.94 -8.96
N THR A 341 18.98 -18.00 -8.99
CA THR A 341 19.83 -18.43 -7.88
C THR A 341 21.18 -18.90 -8.37
N ASN A 342 22.19 -18.88 -7.48
CA ASN A 342 23.57 -19.31 -7.73
C ASN A 342 23.78 -20.83 -7.66
N LYS A 343 22.81 -21.60 -7.13
CA LYS A 343 22.89 -23.06 -7.00
C LYS A 343 21.73 -23.76 -7.70
N PHE A 344 22.03 -24.95 -8.19
CA PHE A 344 21.03 -25.77 -8.88
C PHE A 344 19.95 -26.30 -7.93
N ILE A 345 18.69 -26.19 -8.36
CA ILE A 345 17.53 -26.82 -7.72
C ILE A 345 16.92 -27.81 -8.73
N GLU A 346 16.56 -29.00 -8.29
CA GLU A 346 15.95 -30.01 -9.14
C GLU A 346 14.56 -29.56 -9.64
N ASP A 347 14.28 -29.79 -10.93
CA ASP A 347 13.01 -29.45 -11.54
C ASP A 347 11.85 -30.24 -10.91
N GLY A 348 10.73 -29.59 -10.67
CA GLY A 348 9.58 -30.20 -9.99
C GLY A 348 9.70 -30.30 -8.47
N THR A 349 10.71 -29.66 -7.86
CA THR A 349 10.86 -29.65 -6.40
C THR A 349 9.66 -28.98 -5.74
N VAL A 350 9.02 -29.74 -4.83
CA VAL A 350 7.90 -29.22 -4.01
C VAL A 350 8.47 -28.54 -2.77
N VAL A 351 7.94 -27.36 -2.47
CA VAL A 351 8.20 -26.56 -1.26
C VAL A 351 6.91 -26.40 -0.51
N SER A 352 6.89 -26.77 0.75
CA SER A 352 5.71 -26.69 1.58
C SER A 352 5.82 -25.60 2.64
N LYS A 353 4.68 -25.16 3.17
CA LYS A 353 4.66 -24.25 4.32
C LYS A 353 5.29 -24.85 5.56
N ASP A 354 5.36 -26.17 5.64
CA ASP A 354 6.00 -26.89 6.75
C ASP A 354 7.54 -26.78 6.72
N ASP A 355 8.11 -26.33 5.58
CA ASP A 355 9.56 -26.01 5.48
C ASP A 355 9.91 -24.70 6.20
N VAL A 356 8.92 -23.86 6.55
CA VAL A 356 9.07 -22.64 7.35
C VAL A 356 9.00 -23.03 8.83
N THR A 357 10.13 -23.47 9.41
CA THR A 357 10.23 -23.61 10.87
C THR A 357 10.31 -22.23 11.48
N ASP A 358 9.30 -21.84 12.24
CA ASP A 358 9.36 -20.69 13.13
C ASP A 358 10.49 -20.92 14.14
N SER A 359 11.62 -20.28 13.88
CA SER A 359 12.77 -20.27 14.82
C SER A 359 12.53 -19.22 15.90
N ASP A 360 11.48 -19.41 16.68
CA ASP A 360 11.27 -18.67 17.91
C ASP A 360 10.66 -19.60 18.95
N ASP A 361 11.48 -20.59 19.39
CA ASP A 361 11.14 -21.39 20.58
C ASP A 361 12.22 -21.18 21.65
N THR A 362 11.96 -20.23 22.54
CA THR A 362 12.59 -20.20 23.86
C THR A 362 11.79 -21.07 24.81
N THR A 363 12.29 -22.27 25.00
CA THR A 363 12.17 -23.12 26.20
C THR A 363 10.95 -22.95 27.12
N SER A 364 10.07 -23.93 27.09
CA SER A 364 9.43 -24.42 28.32
C SER A 364 9.17 -25.93 28.21
N THR A 365 9.65 -26.62 29.26
CA THR A 365 9.55 -28.03 29.56
C THR A 365 8.15 -28.61 29.45
N PRO A 366 8.03 -29.91 29.10
CA PRO A 366 6.73 -30.57 28.94
C PRO A 366 6.14 -30.96 30.30
N ASP A 367 4.85 -30.65 30.47
CA ASP A 367 4.04 -31.28 31.51
C ASP A 367 2.92 -32.10 30.85
N GLU A 368 2.89 -33.37 31.24
CA GLU A 368 1.99 -34.37 30.71
C GLU A 368 0.56 -34.23 31.28
N ASN A 369 -0.43 -34.55 30.45
CA ASN A 369 -1.77 -35.05 30.77
C ASN A 369 -2.95 -34.06 30.64
N LYS A 370 -3.71 -34.24 29.57
CA LYS A 370 -5.13 -34.69 29.51
C LYS A 370 -5.88 -34.25 28.25
N GLY A 371 -6.34 -35.27 27.55
CA GLY A 371 -7.71 -35.44 27.05
C GLY A 371 -8.36 -34.36 26.20
N ASN A 372 -8.53 -34.69 24.91
CA ASN A 372 -9.42 -34.07 23.92
C ASN A 372 -10.87 -33.91 24.40
N PRO A 373 -11.69 -32.92 23.93
CA PRO A 373 -12.33 -33.09 22.63
C PRO A 373 -12.41 -31.87 21.72
N SER A 374 -12.32 -32.17 20.45
CA SER A 374 -12.76 -31.48 19.24
C SER A 374 -13.95 -30.54 19.40
N THR A 375 -13.72 -29.25 19.02
CA THR A 375 -14.67 -28.46 18.19
C THR A 375 -13.94 -27.23 17.64
N GLY A 376 -14.12 -26.98 16.36
CA GLY A 376 -13.42 -26.00 15.56
C GLY A 376 -13.43 -24.58 16.08
N ALA A 377 -12.26 -24.00 16.02
CA ALA A 377 -12.07 -22.57 15.98
C ALA A 377 -10.87 -22.29 15.09
N SER A 378 -11.10 -21.43 14.16
CA SER A 378 -10.18 -20.95 13.16
C SER A 378 -8.89 -20.45 13.80
N ASP A 379 -7.77 -20.99 13.38
CA ASP A 379 -6.45 -20.49 13.72
C ASP A 379 -6.27 -19.10 13.12
N MET A 380 -6.31 -18.14 13.99
CA MET A 380 -5.78 -16.80 13.70
C MET A 380 -4.27 -16.84 13.91
N ILE A 381 -3.55 -17.07 12.85
CA ILE A 381 -2.11 -16.87 12.88
C ILE A 381 -1.88 -15.36 12.71
N ASN A 382 -1.50 -14.73 13.79
CA ASN A 382 -1.00 -13.37 13.81
C ASN A 382 0.27 -13.29 12.97
N ALA A 383 0.18 -12.70 11.79
CA ALA A 383 1.32 -12.26 11.03
C ALA A 383 1.75 -10.87 11.52
N ALA A 384 2.40 -10.83 12.68
CA ALA A 384 3.14 -9.66 13.12
C ALA A 384 4.62 -9.84 12.74
N VAL A 385 4.92 -9.70 11.46
CA VAL A 385 6.26 -9.36 10.97
C VAL A 385 6.09 -8.48 9.73
N ALA A 386 5.54 -7.31 9.93
CA ALA A 386 5.72 -6.22 9.00
C ALA A 386 6.54 -5.18 9.74
N ALA A 387 7.79 -5.11 9.48
CA ALA A 387 8.58 -3.92 9.66
C ALA A 387 10.06 -4.29 9.72
N ALA A 388 10.69 -4.34 8.62
CA ALA A 388 12.08 -3.87 8.47
C ALA A 388 12.56 -4.11 7.04
N PHE A 389 12.00 -3.42 6.06
CA PHE A 389 12.73 -3.11 4.82
C PHE A 389 12.08 -1.88 4.16
N ALA A 390 11.99 -0.82 4.95
CA ALA A 390 11.93 0.51 4.37
C ALA A 390 13.37 0.93 4.11
N GLY A 391 13.73 1.07 2.87
CA GLY A 391 14.97 1.73 2.53
C GLY A 391 15.81 0.96 1.55
N LEU A 392 15.44 1.07 0.31
CA LEU A 392 16.33 1.31 -0.83
C LEU A 392 15.46 1.35 -2.09
N ALA A 393 14.71 2.43 -2.23
CA ALA A 393 14.26 2.85 -3.54
C ALA A 393 15.49 3.33 -4.30
N GLY A 394 16.22 2.41 -4.88
CA GLY A 394 17.20 2.70 -5.89
C GLY A 394 16.45 2.99 -7.18
N VAL A 395 16.25 4.27 -7.48
CA VAL A 395 15.80 4.73 -8.79
C VAL A 395 16.93 4.44 -9.78
N GLY A 396 16.90 3.24 -10.36
CA GLY A 396 17.67 2.91 -11.54
C GLY A 396 16.86 3.29 -12.77
N ALA A 397 16.97 4.56 -13.18
CA ALA A 397 16.50 4.94 -14.51
C ALA A 397 17.37 4.24 -15.55
N LEU A 398 16.84 3.19 -16.15
CA LEU A 398 17.40 2.62 -17.38
C LEU A 398 17.24 3.68 -18.49
N ALA A 399 18.34 4.35 -18.79
CA ALA A 399 18.37 5.30 -19.89
C ALA A 399 18.09 4.56 -21.20
N ALA A 400 16.97 4.84 -21.82
CA ALA A 400 16.66 4.37 -23.17
C ALA A 400 17.79 4.82 -24.12
N LYS A 401 18.65 3.88 -24.52
CA LYS A 401 19.71 4.12 -25.48
C LYS A 401 19.09 4.19 -26.87
N LYS A 402 18.80 5.40 -27.29
CA LYS A 402 18.34 5.71 -28.66
C LYS A 402 19.39 5.19 -29.66
N ARG A 403 19.12 4.09 -30.35
CA ARG A 403 19.90 3.67 -31.52
C ARG A 403 19.60 4.63 -32.68
N SER A 404 20.51 5.56 -32.92
CA SER A 404 20.55 6.24 -34.23
C SER A 404 21.32 5.35 -35.22
N LYS A 405 20.69 5.10 -36.34
CA LYS A 405 21.37 4.55 -37.51
C LYS A 405 22.46 5.49 -38.01
#